data_d25a2330fcd6a8a70bccf8511b7b630d
#
_entry.id   d25a2330fcd6a8a70bccf8511b7b630d
#
_cell.length_a   1.000
_cell.length_b   1.000
_cell.length_c   1.000
_cell.angle_alpha   90.00
_cell.angle_beta   90.00
_cell.angle_gamma   90.00
#
_symmetry.space_group_name_H-M   'P 1'
#
loop_
_entity.id
_entity.type
_entity.pdbx_description
1 polymer ?
#
loop_
_entity_poly.entity_id
_entity_poly.type
_entity_poly.pdbx_seq_one_letter_code
_entity_poly.pdbx_strand_id
1 'polypeptide(L)'
;MMRDLQKILLLDWYQQENIALSFNKEPINKKKQNKAIPDSQEIEDLTSLSNIIQYIDEKPLSGLKKYSNHSSILEGNSNPDFLIINDFTNSIEQNSKTNILCSDERELLEKMLSAIDINLNDNSIVNIFFWRTPGNRNPTKDEIEDCMPAVKKLIKILAPKYIITLGDLALMSIMERNCNLMDSRGKKLNCKYSSIPIFALFHPRLLIKQPSLKRLAWEDLKFIKENINTNKNGTNS
;
A
#
# COMPACT_ATOMS: atom_id res chain seq x y z
N MET A 1 38.78 -23.98 2.62
CA MET A 1 39.44 -23.36 3.79
C MET A 1 38.99 -21.92 4.05
N MET A 2 39.14 -20.93 3.13
CA MET A 2 38.67 -19.55 3.38
C MET A 2 37.13 -19.42 3.48
N ARG A 3 36.34 -20.19 2.74
CA ARG A 3 34.86 -20.20 2.79
C ARG A 3 34.30 -20.77 4.11
N ASP A 4 35.03 -21.66 4.77
CA ASP A 4 34.57 -22.29 6.01
C ASP A 4 34.79 -21.40 7.22
N LEU A 5 35.88 -20.60 7.22
CA LEU A 5 36.14 -19.59 8.25
C LEU A 5 35.08 -18.48 8.26
N GLN A 6 34.63 -18.03 7.06
CA GLN A 6 33.55 -17.05 6.96
C GLN A 6 32.21 -17.57 7.48
N LYS A 7 31.91 -18.85 7.29
CA LYS A 7 30.72 -19.49 7.84
C LYS A 7 30.76 -19.59 9.36
N ILE A 8 31.92 -19.92 9.93
CA ILE A 8 32.11 -20.02 11.38
C ILE A 8 31.94 -18.63 12.02
N LEU A 9 32.55 -17.59 11.47
CA LEU A 9 32.38 -16.21 11.96
C LEU A 9 30.94 -15.73 11.87
N LEU A 10 30.20 -16.11 10.81
CA LEU A 10 28.79 -15.77 10.66
C LEU A 10 27.93 -16.49 11.71
N LEU A 11 28.23 -17.76 12.00
CA LEU A 11 27.54 -18.53 13.04
C LEU A 11 27.78 -17.99 14.44
N ASP A 12 29.04 -17.58 14.76
CA ASP A 12 29.38 -16.93 16.02
C ASP A 12 28.64 -15.60 16.21
N TRP A 13 28.54 -14.81 15.13
CA TRP A 13 27.77 -13.56 15.17
C TRP A 13 26.28 -13.81 15.42
N TYR A 14 25.67 -14.82 14.78
CA TYR A 14 24.27 -15.20 15.03
C TYR A 14 24.04 -15.66 16.47
N GLN A 15 25.00 -16.34 17.09
CA GLN A 15 24.91 -16.76 18.50
C GLN A 15 25.03 -15.55 19.46
N GLN A 16 25.90 -14.59 19.17
CA GLN A 16 26.05 -13.37 19.96
C GLN A 16 24.80 -12.49 19.93
N GLU A 17 24.09 -12.45 18.79
CA GLU A 17 22.85 -11.69 18.62
C GLU A 17 21.58 -12.45 19.09
N ASN A 18 21.74 -13.59 19.78
CA ASN A 18 20.61 -14.43 20.25
C ASN A 18 19.62 -14.87 19.15
N ILE A 19 20.08 -14.99 17.91
CA ILE A 19 19.26 -15.43 16.80
C ILE A 19 19.23 -16.96 16.80
N ALA A 20 18.09 -17.55 17.19
CA ALA A 20 17.91 -19.00 17.15
C ALA A 20 17.95 -19.52 15.71
N LEU A 21 19.07 -20.13 15.33
CA LEU A 21 19.21 -20.81 14.04
C LEU A 21 18.67 -22.26 14.18
N SER A 22 17.55 -22.53 13.56
CA SER A 22 17.04 -23.87 13.39
C SER A 22 17.61 -24.46 12.10
N PHE A 23 18.60 -25.35 12.22
CA PHE A 23 19.13 -26.13 11.10
C PHE A 23 18.30 -27.41 10.94
N ASN A 24 17.44 -27.47 9.93
CA ASN A 24 16.91 -28.75 9.48
C ASN A 24 17.98 -29.49 8.68
N LYS A 25 18.26 -30.75 9.01
CA LYS A 25 19.21 -31.62 8.31
C LYS A 25 18.80 -31.93 6.87
N GLU A 26 17.57 -31.68 6.49
CA GLU A 26 17.08 -31.81 5.13
C GLU A 26 16.85 -30.43 4.52
N PRO A 27 17.18 -30.23 3.22
CA PRO A 27 16.83 -29.01 2.54
C PRO A 27 15.32 -28.82 2.66
N ILE A 28 14.88 -27.67 3.17
CA ILE A 28 13.47 -27.31 3.18
C ILE A 28 13.04 -27.37 1.71
N ASN A 29 12.40 -28.49 1.37
CA ASN A 29 11.76 -28.63 0.09
C ASN A 29 10.69 -27.53 0.09
N LYS A 30 10.94 -26.40 -0.59
CA LYS A 30 9.92 -25.41 -0.90
C LYS A 30 8.96 -26.06 -1.89
N LYS A 31 8.31 -27.17 -1.48
CA LYS A 31 7.01 -27.50 -2.05
C LYS A 31 6.25 -26.17 -1.96
N LYS A 32 5.87 -25.62 -3.08
CA LYS A 32 4.82 -24.60 -3.16
C LYS A 32 3.78 -25.07 -2.13
N GLN A 33 3.78 -24.48 -0.92
CA GLN A 33 2.64 -24.64 -0.05
C GLN A 33 1.51 -24.27 -0.97
N ASN A 34 0.53 -25.14 -1.12
CA ASN A 34 -0.69 -24.81 -1.84
C ASN A 34 -1.15 -23.51 -1.20
N LYS A 35 -0.75 -22.38 -1.80
CA LYS A 35 -1.31 -21.10 -1.48
C LYS A 35 -2.79 -21.30 -1.75
N ALA A 36 -3.61 -21.25 -0.73
CA ALA A 36 -5.02 -21.02 -0.96
C ALA A 36 -5.06 -19.66 -1.67
N ILE A 37 -5.04 -19.70 -3.00
CA ILE A 37 -5.29 -18.51 -3.81
C ILE A 37 -6.66 -18.04 -3.33
N PRO A 38 -6.81 -16.79 -2.87
CA PRO A 38 -8.10 -16.27 -2.48
C PRO A 38 -9.05 -16.60 -3.61
N ASP A 39 -10.19 -17.24 -3.31
CA ASP A 39 -11.17 -17.52 -4.35
C ASP A 39 -11.63 -16.16 -4.87
N SER A 40 -11.16 -15.81 -6.07
CA SER A 40 -11.47 -14.51 -6.69
C SER A 40 -12.97 -14.34 -6.88
N GLN A 41 -13.71 -15.45 -6.95
CA GLN A 41 -15.17 -15.48 -7.04
C GLN A 41 -15.79 -15.05 -5.70
N GLU A 42 -15.32 -15.58 -4.56
CA GLU A 42 -15.81 -15.17 -3.23
C GLU A 42 -15.65 -13.65 -3.02
N ILE A 43 -14.52 -13.07 -3.44
CA ILE A 43 -14.28 -11.62 -3.31
C ILE A 43 -15.21 -10.82 -4.23
N GLU A 44 -15.45 -11.26 -5.46
CA GLU A 44 -16.35 -10.55 -6.39
C GLU A 44 -17.81 -10.54 -5.92
N ASP A 45 -18.23 -11.53 -5.17
CA ASP A 45 -19.61 -11.62 -4.63
C ASP A 45 -19.84 -10.70 -3.41
N LEU A 46 -18.77 -10.15 -2.80
CA LEU A 46 -18.91 -9.22 -1.68
C LEU A 46 -19.45 -7.86 -2.15
N THR A 47 -20.54 -7.40 -1.56
CA THR A 47 -21.24 -6.17 -1.97
C THR A 47 -21.07 -5.01 -1.01
N SER A 48 -20.62 -5.24 0.24
CA SER A 48 -20.50 -4.21 1.26
C SER A 48 -19.06 -4.05 1.75
N LEU A 49 -18.74 -2.84 2.22
CA LEU A 49 -17.44 -2.52 2.80
C LEU A 49 -17.16 -3.36 4.05
N SER A 50 -18.15 -3.59 4.90
CA SER A 50 -18.01 -4.42 6.10
C SER A 50 -17.66 -5.87 5.75
N ASN A 51 -18.32 -6.43 4.71
CA ASN A 51 -18.10 -7.82 4.32
C ASN A 51 -16.68 -8.04 3.77
N ILE A 52 -16.14 -7.10 2.97
CA ILE A 52 -14.78 -7.24 2.46
C ILE A 52 -13.73 -7.04 3.55
N ILE A 53 -13.93 -6.12 4.50
CA ILE A 53 -13.03 -5.94 5.64
C ILE A 53 -13.03 -7.22 6.50
N GLN A 54 -14.20 -7.77 6.82
CA GLN A 54 -14.33 -9.03 7.54
C GLN A 54 -13.65 -10.18 6.79
N TYR A 55 -13.85 -10.29 5.48
CA TYR A 55 -13.20 -11.30 4.64
C TYR A 55 -11.66 -11.22 4.74
N ILE A 56 -11.09 -10.03 4.64
CA ILE A 56 -9.63 -9.81 4.77
C ILE A 56 -9.16 -10.19 6.19
N ASP A 57 -9.94 -9.87 7.22
CA ASP A 57 -9.62 -10.19 8.61
C ASP A 57 -9.74 -11.70 8.91
N GLU A 58 -10.58 -12.44 8.23
CA GLU A 58 -10.81 -13.87 8.47
C GLU A 58 -9.96 -14.77 7.58
N LYS A 59 -9.82 -14.44 6.30
CA LYS A 59 -9.14 -15.31 5.32
C LYS A 59 -7.62 -15.12 5.33
N PRO A 60 -6.84 -16.18 5.15
CA PRO A 60 -5.37 -16.12 5.09
C PRO A 60 -4.89 -15.68 3.70
N LEU A 61 -5.22 -14.44 3.28
CA LEU A 61 -4.78 -13.88 1.99
C LEU A 61 -3.25 -13.85 1.87
N SER A 62 -2.53 -13.68 2.99
CA SER A 62 -1.08 -13.74 3.03
C SER A 62 -0.60 -14.64 4.16
N GLY A 63 0.54 -15.33 3.95
CA GLY A 63 1.21 -16.11 5.00
C GLY A 63 1.60 -15.28 6.23
N LEU A 64 1.69 -13.95 6.10
CA LEU A 64 2.01 -13.04 7.21
C LEU A 64 0.82 -12.75 8.13
N LYS A 65 -0.40 -12.99 7.70
CA LYS A 65 -1.60 -12.78 8.52
C LYS A 65 -1.51 -13.49 9.88
N LYS A 66 -1.02 -14.72 9.90
CA LYS A 66 -0.86 -15.51 11.14
C LYS A 66 0.12 -14.93 12.16
N TYR A 67 0.96 -13.99 11.75
CA TYR A 67 1.93 -13.28 12.59
C TYR A 67 1.50 -11.85 12.94
N SER A 68 0.35 -11.41 12.46
CA SER A 68 -0.18 -10.07 12.70
C SER A 68 -1.53 -10.15 13.42
N ASN A 69 -1.64 -9.47 14.55
CA ASN A 69 -2.89 -9.41 15.32
C ASN A 69 -3.93 -8.47 14.69
N HIS A 70 -3.51 -7.59 13.78
CA HIS A 70 -4.36 -6.58 13.16
C HIS A 70 -4.02 -6.41 11.69
N SER A 71 -5.05 -6.15 10.87
CA SER A 71 -4.93 -5.69 9.50
C SER A 71 -5.15 -4.17 9.44
N SER A 72 -4.32 -3.47 8.68
CA SER A 72 -4.50 -2.05 8.37
C SER A 72 -4.99 -1.93 6.93
N ILE A 73 -6.31 -1.97 6.74
CA ILE A 73 -6.95 -2.10 5.42
C ILE A 73 -7.34 -0.74 4.88
N LEU A 74 -8.24 -0.08 5.59
CA LEU A 74 -8.92 1.15 5.20
C LEU A 74 -9.03 2.09 6.39
N GLU A 75 -8.87 3.36 6.11
CA GLU A 75 -9.12 4.46 7.04
C GLU A 75 -9.89 5.57 6.32
N GLY A 76 -10.88 6.18 6.98
CA GLY A 76 -11.63 7.31 6.46
C GLY A 76 -13.08 7.03 6.09
N ASN A 77 -13.60 7.75 5.11
CA ASN A 77 -15.00 7.77 4.71
C ASN A 77 -15.38 6.55 3.84
N SER A 78 -16.62 6.08 3.95
CA SER A 78 -17.14 4.99 3.10
C SER A 78 -17.56 5.43 1.69
N ASN A 79 -17.65 6.73 1.43
CA ASN A 79 -18.00 7.31 0.12
C ASN A 79 -17.06 8.50 -0.20
N PRO A 80 -15.78 8.25 -0.45
CA PRO A 80 -14.79 9.30 -0.66
C PRO A 80 -14.83 9.84 -2.09
N ASP A 81 -14.58 11.16 -2.26
CA ASP A 81 -14.26 11.71 -3.59
C ASP A 81 -12.87 11.27 -4.05
N PHE A 82 -11.91 11.21 -3.12
CA PHE A 82 -10.53 10.77 -3.35
C PHE A 82 -10.21 9.52 -2.55
N LEU A 83 -9.70 8.50 -3.23
CA LEU A 83 -9.12 7.33 -2.59
C LEU A 83 -7.60 7.42 -2.67
N ILE A 84 -6.97 7.54 -1.52
CA ILE A 84 -5.51 7.53 -1.38
C ILE A 84 -5.05 6.08 -1.25
N ILE A 85 -4.22 5.63 -2.17
CA ILE A 85 -3.63 4.28 -2.11
C ILE A 85 -2.23 4.39 -1.53
N ASN A 86 -2.09 3.84 -0.33
CA ASN A 86 -0.82 3.72 0.37
C ASN A 86 -0.16 2.37 0.08
N ASP A 87 1.14 2.24 0.29
CA ASP A 87 1.86 0.99 0.10
C ASP A 87 1.58 -0.01 1.23
N PHE A 88 2.12 0.17 2.39
CA PHE A 88 1.93 -0.70 3.56
C PHE A 88 2.29 0.03 4.86
N THR A 89 1.77 -0.50 5.95
CA THR A 89 2.05 -0.01 7.31
C THR A 89 3.41 -0.49 7.79
N ASN A 90 4.32 0.43 8.17
CA ASN A 90 5.70 0.11 8.55
C ASN A 90 6.13 0.59 9.95
N SER A 91 5.26 1.21 10.73
CA SER A 91 5.59 1.74 12.06
C SER A 91 4.93 0.95 13.19
N ILE A 92 5.60 0.89 14.35
CA ILE A 92 5.08 0.27 15.58
C ILE A 92 3.88 1.06 16.13
N GLU A 93 3.84 2.37 15.90
CA GLU A 93 2.75 3.25 16.33
C GLU A 93 1.42 2.94 15.61
N GLN A 94 1.49 2.24 14.50
CA GLN A 94 0.35 1.85 13.65
C GLN A 94 -0.29 0.51 14.08
N ASN A 95 -0.11 0.07 15.33
CA ASN A 95 -0.78 -1.14 15.86
C ASN A 95 -2.29 -0.98 16.08
N SER A 96 -2.89 0.14 15.66
CA SER A 96 -4.34 0.33 15.66
C SER A 96 -4.92 0.05 14.27
N LYS A 97 -6.12 -0.52 14.23
CA LYS A 97 -6.86 -0.78 12.97
C LYS A 97 -7.14 0.49 12.15
N THR A 98 -6.95 1.66 12.74
CA THR A 98 -7.38 2.95 12.20
C THR A 98 -6.25 3.82 11.67
N ASN A 99 -4.99 3.53 11.96
CA ASN A 99 -3.87 4.37 11.55
C ASN A 99 -3.03 3.68 10.47
N ILE A 100 -3.24 4.05 9.22
CA ILE A 100 -2.47 3.55 8.07
C ILE A 100 -1.11 4.23 7.98
N LEU A 101 -1.05 5.54 8.21
CA LEU A 101 0.16 6.34 8.20
C LEU A 101 0.63 6.67 9.62
N CYS A 102 1.95 6.80 9.85
CA CYS A 102 2.44 7.35 11.10
C CYS A 102 2.13 8.86 11.20
N SER A 103 2.24 9.42 12.41
CA SER A 103 1.87 10.82 12.70
C SER A 103 2.50 11.81 11.74
N ASP A 104 3.81 11.73 11.53
CA ASP A 104 4.56 12.66 10.67
C ASP A 104 4.17 12.53 9.19
N GLU A 105 3.97 11.30 8.71
CA GLU A 105 3.53 11.01 7.33
C GLU A 105 2.12 11.55 7.10
N ARG A 106 1.22 11.36 8.07
CA ARG A 106 -0.14 11.86 8.05
C ARG A 106 -0.18 13.38 8.05
N GLU A 107 0.50 14.02 8.98
CA GLU A 107 0.56 15.48 9.07
C GLU A 107 1.05 16.12 7.76
N LEU A 108 2.09 15.52 7.17
CA LEU A 108 2.59 16.01 5.88
C LEU A 108 1.58 15.79 4.75
N LEU A 109 0.92 14.63 4.68
CA LEU A 109 -0.11 14.35 3.68
C LEU A 109 -1.30 15.30 3.81
N GLU A 110 -1.77 15.54 5.03
CA GLU A 110 -2.86 16.51 5.31
C GLU A 110 -2.50 17.91 4.83
N LYS A 111 -1.28 18.38 5.11
CA LYS A 111 -0.79 19.68 4.61
C LYS A 111 -0.72 19.72 3.08
N MET A 112 -0.25 18.65 2.45
CA MET A 112 -0.16 18.54 0.99
C MET A 112 -1.54 18.63 0.34
N LEU A 113 -2.50 17.85 0.83
CA LEU A 113 -3.85 17.80 0.26
C LEU A 113 -4.65 19.08 0.57
N SER A 114 -4.52 19.64 1.78
CA SER A 114 -5.16 20.92 2.15
C SER A 114 -4.69 22.08 1.26
N ALA A 115 -3.44 22.09 0.80
CA ALA A 115 -2.93 23.11 -0.11
C ALA A 115 -3.61 23.12 -1.50
N ILE A 116 -4.33 22.05 -1.83
CA ILE A 116 -5.13 21.92 -3.06
C ILE A 116 -6.63 21.74 -2.77
N ASP A 117 -7.09 22.20 -1.60
CA ASP A 117 -8.48 22.19 -1.14
C ASP A 117 -9.09 20.76 -1.02
N ILE A 118 -8.26 19.75 -0.72
CA ILE A 118 -8.71 18.40 -0.41
C ILE A 118 -8.54 18.17 1.09
N ASN A 119 -9.65 17.88 1.79
CA ASN A 119 -9.63 17.51 3.21
C ASN A 119 -9.45 15.98 3.33
N LEU A 120 -8.39 15.53 3.99
CA LEU A 120 -8.12 14.10 4.16
C LEU A 120 -9.23 13.40 4.95
N ASN A 121 -9.87 14.07 5.92
CA ASN A 121 -10.92 13.48 6.76
C ASN A 121 -12.22 13.17 5.99
N ASP A 122 -12.47 13.84 4.87
CA ASP A 122 -13.62 13.56 3.99
C ASP A 122 -13.34 12.45 2.98
N ASN A 123 -12.13 11.93 2.96
CA ASN A 123 -11.62 10.97 2.00
C ASN A 123 -11.15 9.68 2.68
N SER A 124 -10.53 8.79 1.92
CA SER A 124 -10.12 7.49 2.45
C SER A 124 -8.71 7.10 2.02
N ILE A 125 -8.04 6.37 2.88
CA ILE A 125 -6.73 5.75 2.63
C ILE A 125 -6.90 4.24 2.65
N VAL A 126 -6.37 3.54 1.64
CA VAL A 126 -6.32 2.07 1.56
C VAL A 126 -4.89 1.63 1.36
N ASN A 127 -4.45 0.62 2.11
CA ASN A 127 -3.18 -0.06 1.88
C ASN A 127 -3.30 -1.06 0.74
N ILE A 128 -2.23 -1.23 -0.06
CA ILE A 128 -2.13 -2.34 -1.02
C ILE A 128 -1.71 -3.65 -0.35
N PHE A 129 -1.08 -3.57 0.83
CA PHE A 129 -0.72 -4.70 1.67
C PHE A 129 -1.18 -4.47 3.11
N PHE A 130 -1.96 -5.40 3.67
CA PHE A 130 -2.77 -5.16 4.87
C PHE A 130 -2.09 -5.49 6.18
N TRP A 131 -0.96 -6.18 6.16
CA TRP A 131 -0.27 -6.66 7.35
C TRP A 131 1.12 -6.08 7.46
N ARG A 132 1.60 -6.01 8.70
CA ARG A 132 2.98 -5.61 8.95
C ARG A 132 3.95 -6.70 8.50
N THR A 133 5.01 -6.28 7.85
CA THR A 133 6.08 -7.19 7.44
C THR A 133 7.13 -7.36 8.55
N PRO A 134 7.73 -8.56 8.72
CA PRO A 134 8.82 -8.76 9.67
C PRO A 134 9.99 -7.82 9.38
N GLY A 135 10.52 -7.17 10.44
CA GLY A 135 11.64 -6.21 10.30
C GLY A 135 11.31 -4.98 9.47
N ASN A 136 10.04 -4.66 9.26
CA ASN A 136 9.59 -3.54 8.42
C ASN A 136 10.17 -3.57 6.98
N ARG A 137 10.46 -4.76 6.44
CA ARG A 137 10.88 -4.90 5.05
C ARG A 137 9.74 -4.53 4.09
N ASN A 138 10.06 -4.23 2.85
CA ASN A 138 9.02 -4.13 1.84
C ASN A 138 8.32 -5.48 1.65
N PRO A 139 6.98 -5.51 1.43
CA PRO A 139 6.29 -6.73 1.02
C PRO A 139 6.85 -7.24 -0.31
N THR A 140 6.87 -8.55 -0.48
CA THR A 140 7.26 -9.16 -1.75
C THR A 140 6.18 -8.98 -2.80
N LYS A 141 6.54 -9.17 -4.06
CA LYS A 141 5.58 -9.10 -5.17
C LYS A 141 4.41 -10.08 -4.98
N ASP A 142 4.71 -11.32 -4.60
CA ASP A 142 3.70 -12.35 -4.35
C ASP A 142 2.76 -11.97 -3.19
N GLU A 143 3.29 -11.34 -2.12
CA GLU A 143 2.49 -10.88 -0.98
C GLU A 143 1.52 -9.77 -1.38
N ILE A 144 1.95 -8.87 -2.27
CA ILE A 144 1.08 -7.82 -2.81
C ILE A 144 0.05 -8.42 -3.76
N GLU A 145 0.46 -9.30 -4.69
CA GLU A 145 -0.44 -9.95 -5.65
C GLU A 145 -1.58 -10.71 -4.94
N ASP A 146 -1.30 -11.34 -3.80
CA ASP A 146 -2.31 -12.02 -2.97
C ASP A 146 -3.37 -11.04 -2.42
N CYS A 147 -3.02 -9.77 -2.18
CA CYS A 147 -3.93 -8.74 -1.65
C CYS A 147 -4.70 -7.99 -2.76
N MET A 148 -4.17 -7.95 -3.98
CA MET A 148 -4.72 -7.11 -5.06
C MET A 148 -6.19 -7.38 -5.42
N PRO A 149 -6.72 -8.63 -5.41
CA PRO A 149 -8.15 -8.85 -5.63
C PRO A 149 -9.01 -8.09 -4.63
N ALA A 150 -8.64 -8.10 -3.34
CA ALA A 150 -9.36 -7.37 -2.29
C ALA A 150 -9.22 -5.84 -2.43
N VAL A 151 -8.03 -5.34 -2.80
CA VAL A 151 -7.80 -3.91 -3.08
C VAL A 151 -8.68 -3.44 -4.24
N LYS A 152 -8.74 -4.17 -5.34
CA LYS A 152 -9.61 -3.85 -6.49
C LYS A 152 -11.09 -3.84 -6.09
N LYS A 153 -11.49 -4.78 -5.24
CA LYS A 153 -12.87 -4.83 -4.75
C LYS A 153 -13.19 -3.64 -3.85
N LEU A 154 -12.27 -3.23 -2.98
CA LEU A 154 -12.40 -2.01 -2.17
C LEU A 154 -12.58 -0.77 -3.07
N ILE A 155 -11.78 -0.63 -4.12
CA ILE A 155 -11.92 0.48 -5.10
C ILE A 155 -13.31 0.47 -5.74
N LYS A 156 -13.83 -0.71 -6.15
CA LYS A 156 -15.17 -0.84 -6.74
C LYS A 156 -16.29 -0.46 -5.76
N ILE A 157 -16.17 -0.86 -4.48
CA ILE A 157 -17.17 -0.59 -3.45
C ILE A 157 -17.15 0.89 -3.06
N LEU A 158 -15.97 1.47 -2.84
CA LEU A 158 -15.81 2.88 -2.47
C LEU A 158 -16.15 3.83 -3.61
N ALA A 159 -16.03 3.38 -4.87
CA ALA A 159 -16.35 4.11 -6.09
C ALA A 159 -15.88 5.58 -6.10
N PRO A 160 -14.61 5.88 -5.79
CA PRO A 160 -14.12 7.24 -5.69
C PRO A 160 -14.13 7.93 -7.07
N LYS A 161 -14.18 9.26 -7.08
CA LYS A 161 -14.04 10.05 -8.33
C LYS A 161 -12.59 10.07 -8.83
N TYR A 162 -11.63 10.00 -7.90
CA TYR A 162 -10.19 10.08 -8.18
C TYR A 162 -9.41 9.13 -7.29
N ILE A 163 -8.30 8.60 -7.81
CA ILE A 163 -7.32 7.83 -7.04
C ILE A 163 -6.01 8.60 -6.96
N ILE A 164 -5.40 8.66 -5.78
CA ILE A 164 -4.05 9.19 -5.57
C ILE A 164 -3.18 8.05 -5.04
N THR A 165 -2.11 7.69 -5.75
CA THR A 165 -1.14 6.69 -5.29
C THR A 165 0.05 7.35 -4.61
N LEU A 166 0.48 6.81 -3.46
CA LEU A 166 1.64 7.30 -2.71
C LEU A 166 2.88 6.44 -2.98
N GLY A 167 3.80 6.96 -3.79
CA GLY A 167 5.07 6.31 -4.11
C GLY A 167 4.98 5.24 -5.21
N ASP A 168 6.15 4.65 -5.53
CA ASP A 168 6.30 3.71 -6.63
C ASP A 168 5.53 2.41 -6.41
N LEU A 169 5.58 1.85 -5.19
CA LEU A 169 5.01 0.54 -4.91
C LEU A 169 3.48 0.53 -5.07
N ALA A 170 2.80 1.53 -4.53
CA ALA A 170 1.36 1.72 -4.69
C ALA A 170 1.00 1.95 -6.17
N LEU A 171 1.76 2.80 -6.87
CA LEU A 171 1.56 3.08 -8.29
C LEU A 171 1.68 1.82 -9.14
N MET A 172 2.79 1.07 -9.03
CA MET A 172 3.04 -0.15 -9.80
C MET A 172 1.95 -1.20 -9.57
N SER A 173 1.52 -1.36 -8.32
CA SER A 173 0.50 -2.33 -7.94
C SER A 173 -0.86 -2.00 -8.56
N ILE A 174 -1.28 -0.74 -8.52
CA ILE A 174 -2.55 -0.29 -9.11
C ILE A 174 -2.50 -0.31 -10.64
N MET A 175 -1.37 0.04 -11.22
CA MET A 175 -1.20 0.04 -12.69
C MET A 175 -0.99 -1.36 -13.27
N GLU A 176 -0.70 -2.37 -12.45
CA GLU A 176 -0.37 -3.75 -12.86
C GLU A 176 0.69 -3.82 -13.96
N ARG A 177 1.64 -2.90 -13.92
CA ARG A 177 2.76 -2.82 -14.87
C ARG A 177 3.98 -2.22 -14.20
N ASN A 178 5.14 -2.55 -14.76
CA ASN A 178 6.37 -1.89 -14.35
C ASN A 178 6.33 -0.42 -14.82
N CYS A 179 6.23 0.50 -13.88
CA CYS A 179 6.26 1.93 -14.08
C CYS A 179 6.92 2.57 -12.85
N ASN A 180 7.48 3.75 -13.02
CA ASN A 180 8.06 4.49 -11.91
C ASN A 180 7.34 5.83 -11.72
N LEU A 181 7.46 6.39 -10.54
CA LEU A 181 6.83 7.65 -10.17
C LEU A 181 7.36 8.80 -11.02
N MET A 182 8.67 8.85 -11.27
CA MET A 182 9.29 9.97 -11.99
C MET A 182 8.74 10.15 -13.41
N ASP A 183 8.46 9.04 -14.10
CA ASP A 183 7.89 9.05 -15.44
C ASP A 183 6.36 9.23 -15.45
N SER A 184 5.71 8.95 -14.32
CA SER A 184 4.26 8.91 -14.17
C SER A 184 3.67 10.17 -13.53
N ARG A 185 4.48 10.94 -12.78
CA ARG A 185 4.05 12.17 -12.11
C ARG A 185 3.64 13.27 -13.09
N GLY A 186 2.79 14.19 -12.65
CA GLY A 186 2.27 15.26 -13.49
C GLY A 186 1.44 14.79 -14.69
N LYS A 187 0.87 13.60 -14.63
CA LYS A 187 0.03 12.99 -15.66
C LYS A 187 -1.25 12.43 -15.05
N LYS A 188 -2.33 12.47 -15.82
CA LYS A 188 -3.56 11.73 -15.54
C LYS A 188 -3.41 10.32 -16.10
N LEU A 189 -3.44 9.33 -15.22
CA LEU A 189 -3.24 7.93 -15.55
C LEU A 189 -4.57 7.17 -15.49
N ASN A 190 -4.67 6.06 -16.22
CA ASN A 190 -5.79 5.13 -16.16
C ASN A 190 -5.25 3.71 -16.03
N CYS A 191 -5.86 2.87 -15.21
CA CYS A 191 -5.56 1.45 -15.13
C CYS A 191 -6.50 0.61 -15.99
N LYS A 192 -6.14 -0.64 -16.24
CA LYS A 192 -6.91 -1.53 -17.13
C LYS A 192 -8.30 -1.92 -16.61
N TYR A 193 -8.49 -1.92 -15.28
CA TYR A 193 -9.71 -2.42 -14.63
C TYR A 193 -10.61 -1.31 -14.09
N SER A 194 -10.25 -0.04 -14.28
CA SER A 194 -11.03 1.09 -13.82
C SER A 194 -10.81 2.31 -14.72
N SER A 195 -11.88 3.04 -15.02
CA SER A 195 -11.84 4.33 -15.71
C SER A 195 -11.56 5.51 -14.78
N ILE A 196 -11.45 5.27 -13.47
CA ILE A 196 -11.19 6.30 -12.46
C ILE A 196 -9.81 6.90 -12.71
N PRO A 197 -9.69 8.24 -12.81
CA PRO A 197 -8.41 8.90 -12.99
C PRO A 197 -7.48 8.67 -11.82
N ILE A 198 -6.22 8.36 -12.12
CA ILE A 198 -5.17 8.09 -11.13
C ILE A 198 -4.11 9.18 -11.23
N PHE A 199 -3.71 9.71 -10.08
CA PHE A 199 -2.61 10.66 -9.92
C PHE A 199 -1.52 10.03 -9.05
N ALA A 200 -0.28 10.18 -9.46
CA ALA A 200 0.87 9.66 -8.73
C ALA A 200 1.54 10.78 -7.92
N LEU A 201 1.69 10.58 -6.61
CA LEU A 201 2.40 11.47 -5.70
C LEU A 201 3.57 10.77 -5.02
N PHE A 202 4.58 11.55 -4.64
CA PHE A 202 5.61 11.08 -3.74
C PHE A 202 5.00 10.65 -2.40
N HIS A 203 5.46 9.51 -1.87
CA HIS A 203 5.09 9.09 -0.53
C HIS A 203 5.61 10.10 0.51
N PRO A 204 4.79 10.54 1.51
CA PRO A 204 5.24 11.47 2.54
C PRO A 204 6.52 11.03 3.25
N ARG A 205 6.68 9.73 3.52
CA ARG A 205 7.90 9.12 4.08
C ARG A 205 9.17 9.48 3.30
N LEU A 206 9.08 9.51 1.97
CA LEU A 206 10.20 9.90 1.12
C LEU A 206 10.46 11.40 1.20
N LEU A 207 9.42 12.23 1.23
CA LEU A 207 9.55 13.70 1.33
C LEU A 207 10.10 14.18 2.67
N ILE A 208 9.86 13.41 3.74
CA ILE A 208 10.47 13.65 5.07
C ILE A 208 11.97 13.35 5.02
N LYS A 209 12.34 12.22 4.40
CA LYS A 209 13.76 11.80 4.27
C LYS A 209 14.54 12.64 3.25
N GLN A 210 13.88 13.12 2.19
CA GLN A 210 14.47 13.89 1.09
C GLN A 210 13.67 15.18 0.82
N PRO A 211 13.84 16.22 1.65
CA PRO A 211 13.09 17.47 1.53
C PRO A 211 13.24 18.21 0.19
N SER A 212 14.35 17.98 -0.54
CA SER A 212 14.58 18.53 -1.88
C SER A 212 13.51 18.15 -2.90
N LEU A 213 12.83 17.01 -2.71
CA LEU A 213 11.74 16.53 -3.57
C LEU A 213 10.41 17.28 -3.34
N LYS A 214 10.28 18.06 -2.27
CA LYS A 214 9.03 18.79 -1.96
C LYS A 214 8.63 19.76 -3.07
N ARG A 215 9.60 20.35 -3.77
CA ARG A 215 9.31 21.23 -4.93
C ARG A 215 8.59 20.44 -6.04
N LEU A 216 9.07 19.25 -6.35
CA LEU A 216 8.44 18.39 -7.36
C LEU A 216 7.05 17.92 -6.92
N ALA A 217 6.90 17.53 -5.65
CA ALA A 217 5.60 17.18 -5.09
C ALA A 217 4.59 18.33 -5.18
N TRP A 218 5.04 19.57 -5.00
CA TRP A 218 4.20 20.76 -5.16
C TRP A 218 3.73 20.96 -6.61
N GLU A 219 4.58 20.69 -7.60
CA GLU A 219 4.20 20.70 -9.02
C GLU A 219 3.11 19.68 -9.32
N ASP A 220 3.23 18.47 -8.75
CA ASP A 220 2.21 17.40 -8.89
C ASP A 220 0.88 17.80 -8.26
N LEU A 221 0.90 18.41 -7.07
CA LEU A 221 -0.30 18.89 -6.39
C LEU A 221 -1.03 19.97 -7.21
N LYS A 222 -0.30 20.93 -7.80
CA LYS A 222 -0.90 21.93 -8.69
C LYS A 222 -1.57 21.27 -9.89
N PHE A 223 -0.90 20.31 -10.52
CA PHE A 223 -1.47 19.56 -11.64
C PHE A 223 -2.76 18.84 -11.25
N ILE A 224 -2.82 18.21 -10.07
CA ILE A 224 -4.03 17.56 -9.56
C ILE A 224 -5.14 18.59 -9.39
N LYS A 225 -4.87 19.74 -8.75
CA LYS A 225 -5.84 20.80 -8.53
C LYS A 225 -6.46 21.30 -9.84
N GLU A 226 -5.66 21.53 -10.86
CA GLU A 226 -6.11 21.96 -12.19
C GLU A 226 -7.05 20.94 -12.83
N ASN A 227 -6.70 19.64 -12.76
CA ASN A 227 -7.50 18.57 -13.36
C ASN A 227 -8.83 18.32 -12.63
N ILE A 228 -8.90 18.55 -11.33
CA ILE A 228 -10.14 18.44 -10.55
C ILE A 228 -11.09 19.59 -10.89
N ASN A 229 -10.59 20.82 -10.98
CA ASN A 229 -11.39 22.00 -11.24
C ASN A 229 -12.00 22.00 -12.66
N THR A 230 -11.27 21.49 -13.63
CA THR A 230 -11.76 21.37 -15.02
C THR A 230 -13.00 20.47 -15.09
N ASN A 231 -13.04 19.39 -14.30
CA ASN A 231 -14.21 18.49 -14.27
C ASN A 231 -15.41 19.09 -13.55
N LYS A 232 -15.22 19.99 -12.56
CA LYS A 232 -16.34 20.71 -11.90
C LYS A 232 -17.05 21.68 -12.82
N ASN A 233 -16.33 22.30 -13.78
CA ASN A 233 -16.89 23.27 -14.71
C ASN A 233 -17.56 22.62 -15.94
N GLY A 234 -17.26 21.37 -16.25
CA GLY A 234 -17.83 20.61 -17.37
C GLY A 234 -19.20 19.97 -17.08
N THR A 235 -19.64 19.94 -15.83
CA THR A 235 -20.95 19.37 -15.42
C THR A 235 -22.07 20.39 -15.26
N ASN A 236 -21.78 21.69 -15.51
CA ASN A 236 -22.74 22.80 -15.43
C ASN A 236 -23.11 23.36 -16.82
N SER A 237 -22.98 22.57 -17.89
CA SER A 237 -23.37 22.97 -19.24
C SER A 237 -24.46 22.06 -19.78
#